data_4df212cb926b589e263046f94dfad7fd
#
_entry.id   4df212cb926b589e263046f94dfad7fd
#
_cell.length_a   1.000
_cell.length_b   1.000
_cell.length_c   1.000
_cell.angle_alpha   90.00
_cell.angle_beta   90.00
_cell.angle_gamma   90.00
#
_symmetry.space_group_name_H-M   'P 1'
#
loop_
_entity.id
_entity.type
_entity.pdbx_description
1 polymer ?
#
loop_
_entity_poly.entity_id
_entity_poly.type
_entity_poly.pdbx_seq_one_letter_code
_entity_poly.pdbx_strand_id
1 'polypeptide(L)'
;MNTRRPTIVGTALILVVLLLAVPAYSAEPTANHASSLVADVDRIESNLVIGLETECACLQASAAQVIRDLKAQVPDHSFSKSIIPLMRILKDESINVRVRQIAALALHEIGSGRGDYAIEREAQFSDHQQLRHLCRSLANERVRERLALKNGENSDTLALTEAR
;
A
#
# COMPACT_ATOMS: atom_id res chain seq x y z
N MET A 1 32.97 18.41 58.38
CA MET A 1 32.15 18.23 57.14
C MET A 1 32.94 17.35 56.21
N ASN A 2 32.56 16.07 56.10
CA ASN A 2 33.34 15.03 55.41
C ASN A 2 32.44 14.41 54.33
N THR A 3 32.53 14.91 53.11
CA THR A 3 31.77 14.43 51.93
C THR A 3 32.51 13.25 51.33
N ARG A 4 32.02 12.03 51.58
CA ARG A 4 32.47 10.80 50.91
C ARG A 4 31.87 10.76 49.49
N ARG A 5 32.74 10.74 48.47
CA ARG A 5 32.37 10.50 47.07
C ARG A 5 32.11 8.99 46.87
N PRO A 6 30.99 8.55 46.29
CA PRO A 6 30.81 7.14 45.90
C PRO A 6 31.63 6.83 44.65
N THR A 7 32.37 5.75 44.70
CA THR A 7 33.17 5.17 43.60
C THR A 7 32.27 4.53 42.56
N ILE A 8 32.18 5.16 41.36
CA ILE A 8 31.44 4.68 40.16
C ILE A 8 32.35 3.71 39.38
N VAL A 9 32.76 2.60 39.94
CA VAL A 9 33.61 1.63 39.24
C VAL A 9 32.94 0.26 39.03
N GLY A 10 31.78 0.03 39.69
CA GLY A 10 31.13 -1.30 39.66
C GLY A 10 30.08 -1.53 38.56
N THR A 11 29.57 -0.49 37.90
CA THR A 11 28.43 -0.62 36.97
C THR A 11 28.82 -0.76 35.51
N ALA A 12 30.04 -0.48 35.13
CA ALA A 12 30.50 -0.58 33.72
C ALA A 12 30.72 -2.02 33.27
N LEU A 13 31.03 -2.94 34.18
CA LEU A 13 31.39 -4.33 33.83
C LEU A 13 30.15 -5.24 33.58
N ILE A 14 29.00 -4.90 34.17
CA ILE A 14 27.76 -5.67 34.00
C ILE A 14 27.10 -5.38 32.64
N LEU A 15 27.27 -4.18 32.09
CA LEU A 15 26.66 -3.76 30.82
C LEU A 15 27.33 -4.38 29.58
N VAL A 16 28.63 -4.74 29.68
CA VAL A 16 29.39 -5.35 28.57
C VAL A 16 29.03 -6.84 28.40
N VAL A 17 28.68 -7.54 29.48
CA VAL A 17 28.33 -8.97 29.42
C VAL A 17 26.92 -9.20 28.87
N LEU A 18 26.00 -8.22 28.99
CA LEU A 18 24.64 -8.34 28.48
C LEU A 18 24.53 -8.11 26.96
N LEU A 19 25.55 -7.50 26.34
CA LEU A 19 25.59 -7.23 24.88
C LEU A 19 26.04 -8.42 24.04
N LEU A 20 26.61 -9.46 24.65
CA LEU A 20 27.13 -10.64 23.93
C LEU A 20 26.16 -11.82 23.86
N ALA A 21 24.98 -11.71 24.47
CA ALA A 21 23.96 -12.78 24.48
C ALA A 21 22.74 -12.48 23.62
N VAL A 22 22.90 -11.78 22.48
CA VAL A 22 21.85 -11.72 21.49
C VAL A 22 21.99 -12.98 20.63
N PRO A 23 21.13 -14.00 20.79
CA PRO A 23 21.10 -15.12 19.84
C PRO A 23 20.77 -14.50 18.49
N ALA A 24 21.65 -14.72 17.49
CA ALA A 24 21.36 -14.45 16.08
C ALA A 24 20.17 -15.32 15.68
N TYR A 25 18.97 -14.82 15.82
CA TYR A 25 17.77 -15.38 15.21
C TYR A 25 17.87 -15.10 13.71
N SER A 26 18.68 -15.92 13.04
CA SER A 26 18.60 -16.10 11.59
C SER A 26 17.34 -16.92 11.32
N ALA A 27 16.18 -16.27 11.37
CA ALA A 27 14.96 -16.85 10.83
C ALA A 27 15.12 -16.82 9.32
N GLU A 28 15.60 -17.91 8.72
CA GLU A 28 15.44 -18.14 7.30
C GLU A 28 13.93 -18.13 6.99
N PRO A 29 13.45 -17.25 6.07
CA PRO A 29 12.06 -17.29 5.63
C PRO A 29 11.86 -18.60 4.86
N THR A 30 11.35 -19.62 5.53
CA THR A 30 11.01 -20.87 4.89
C THR A 30 9.90 -20.61 3.86
N ALA A 31 10.01 -21.18 2.66
CA ALA A 31 9.05 -21.02 1.54
C ALA A 31 7.59 -21.31 1.95
N ASN A 32 7.37 -22.07 3.01
CA ASN A 32 6.05 -22.36 3.58
C ASN A 32 5.38 -21.11 4.21
N HIS A 33 6.13 -20.15 4.76
CA HIS A 33 5.56 -18.93 5.30
C HIS A 33 5.03 -17.98 4.21
N ALA A 34 5.70 -17.92 3.07
CA ALA A 34 5.24 -17.06 1.96
C ALA A 34 3.91 -17.59 1.38
N SER A 35 3.76 -18.90 1.20
CA SER A 35 2.51 -19.51 0.73
C SER A 35 1.36 -19.33 1.72
N SER A 36 1.62 -19.39 3.02
CA SER A 36 0.64 -19.14 4.08
C SER A 36 0.18 -17.68 4.07
N LEU A 37 1.10 -16.73 3.94
CA LEU A 37 0.77 -15.30 3.90
C LEU A 37 -0.09 -14.95 2.69
N VAL A 38 0.20 -15.47 1.52
CA VAL A 38 -0.61 -15.24 0.31
C VAL A 38 -2.04 -15.77 0.48
N ALA A 39 -2.21 -16.99 1.02
CA ALA A 39 -3.52 -17.58 1.28
C ALA A 39 -4.32 -16.77 2.33
N ASP A 40 -3.64 -16.21 3.33
CA ASP A 40 -4.25 -15.36 4.35
C ASP A 40 -4.71 -14.02 3.75
N VAL A 41 -3.92 -13.40 2.87
CA VAL A 41 -4.29 -12.15 2.19
C VAL A 41 -5.48 -12.35 1.28
N ASP A 42 -5.56 -13.46 0.53
CA ASP A 42 -6.69 -13.83 -0.31
C ASP A 42 -8.00 -13.96 0.48
N ARG A 43 -7.93 -14.55 1.68
CA ARG A 43 -9.07 -14.68 2.59
C ARG A 43 -9.49 -13.33 3.17
N ILE A 44 -8.51 -12.51 3.56
CA ILE A 44 -8.76 -11.15 4.03
C ILE A 44 -9.39 -10.32 2.93
N GLU A 45 -8.89 -10.35 1.69
CA GLU A 45 -9.49 -9.68 0.55
C GLU A 45 -10.95 -10.09 0.35
N SER A 46 -11.25 -11.38 0.42
CA SER A 46 -12.62 -11.88 0.26
C SER A 46 -13.56 -11.32 1.33
N ASN A 47 -13.11 -11.20 2.57
CA ASN A 47 -13.89 -10.58 3.65
C ASN A 47 -14.07 -9.06 3.45
N LEU A 48 -13.04 -8.38 2.94
CA LEU A 48 -13.11 -6.95 2.63
C LEU A 48 -14.08 -6.66 1.49
N VAL A 49 -14.15 -7.53 0.48
CA VAL A 49 -15.15 -7.45 -0.60
C VAL A 49 -16.58 -7.45 -0.04
N ILE A 50 -16.89 -8.31 0.94
CA ILE A 50 -18.18 -8.30 1.62
C ILE A 50 -18.43 -6.91 2.25
N GLY A 51 -17.42 -6.32 2.90
CA GLY A 51 -17.52 -4.97 3.47
C GLY A 51 -17.76 -3.89 2.43
N LEU A 52 -17.16 -3.99 1.22
CA LEU A 52 -17.39 -3.07 0.11
C LEU A 52 -18.80 -3.17 -0.48
N GLU A 53 -19.43 -4.36 -0.43
CA GLU A 53 -20.74 -4.62 -1.01
C GLU A 53 -21.89 -4.33 -0.04
N THR A 54 -21.62 -3.90 1.20
CA THR A 54 -22.64 -3.48 2.15
C THR A 54 -23.23 -2.12 1.77
N GLU A 55 -24.44 -1.82 2.26
CA GLU A 55 -25.05 -0.48 2.14
C GLU A 55 -24.48 0.54 3.15
N CYS A 56 -23.66 0.09 4.10
CA CYS A 56 -23.09 0.95 5.14
C CYS A 56 -21.85 1.68 4.62
N ALA A 57 -21.97 2.98 4.39
CA ALA A 57 -20.89 3.84 3.92
C ALA A 57 -19.64 3.79 4.81
N CYS A 58 -19.80 3.59 6.12
CA CYS A 58 -18.66 3.47 7.04
C CYS A 58 -17.88 2.17 6.82
N LEU A 59 -18.56 1.04 6.56
CA LEU A 59 -17.91 -0.24 6.26
C LEU A 59 -17.24 -0.21 4.90
N GLN A 60 -17.88 0.38 3.88
CA GLN A 60 -17.29 0.59 2.57
C GLN A 60 -15.98 1.38 2.65
N ALA A 61 -16.02 2.52 3.37
CA ALA A 61 -14.84 3.35 3.57
C ALA A 61 -13.71 2.62 4.30
N SER A 62 -14.05 1.90 5.38
CA SER A 62 -13.07 1.14 6.16
C SER A 62 -12.47 0.00 5.34
N ALA A 63 -13.28 -0.76 4.61
CA ALA A 63 -12.81 -1.84 3.76
C ALA A 63 -11.88 -1.33 2.65
N ALA A 64 -12.24 -0.23 1.97
CA ALA A 64 -11.42 0.39 0.95
C ALA A 64 -10.08 0.92 1.52
N GLN A 65 -10.10 1.50 2.74
CA GLN A 65 -8.89 1.95 3.41
C GLN A 65 -7.97 0.77 3.76
N VAL A 66 -8.51 -0.32 4.32
CA VAL A 66 -7.73 -1.52 4.65
C VAL A 66 -7.12 -2.16 3.40
N ILE A 67 -7.85 -2.21 2.28
CA ILE A 67 -7.30 -2.71 1.00
C ILE A 67 -6.09 -1.86 0.58
N ARG A 68 -6.19 -0.54 0.66
CA ARG A 68 -5.09 0.36 0.34
C ARG A 68 -3.86 0.10 1.21
N ASP A 69 -4.07 0.00 2.53
CA ASP A 69 -2.99 -0.23 3.48
C ASP A 69 -2.35 -1.61 3.32
N LEU A 70 -3.15 -2.64 3.02
CA LEU A 70 -2.65 -3.98 2.71
C LEU A 70 -1.86 -4.01 1.40
N LYS A 71 -2.32 -3.29 0.36
CA LYS A 71 -1.59 -3.21 -0.91
C LYS A 71 -0.20 -2.59 -0.73
N ALA A 72 -0.07 -1.57 0.11
CA ALA A 72 1.22 -0.99 0.44
C ALA A 72 2.15 -1.97 1.20
N GLN A 73 1.58 -2.88 2.02
CA GLN A 73 2.34 -3.89 2.77
C GLN A 73 2.65 -5.14 1.94
N VAL A 74 1.77 -5.52 1.02
CA VAL A 74 1.89 -6.72 0.17
C VAL A 74 1.74 -6.31 -1.31
N PRO A 75 2.75 -5.63 -1.87
CA PRO A 75 2.69 -5.05 -3.22
C PRO A 75 2.50 -6.09 -4.32
N ASP A 76 2.94 -7.33 -4.12
CA ASP A 76 2.84 -8.41 -5.11
C ASP A 76 1.43 -9.01 -5.21
N HIS A 77 0.55 -8.79 -4.22
CA HIS A 77 -0.82 -9.28 -4.28
C HIS A 77 -1.68 -8.39 -5.21
N SER A 78 -2.46 -9.03 -6.09
CA SER A 78 -3.18 -8.32 -7.17
C SER A 78 -4.45 -7.59 -6.72
N PHE A 79 -5.06 -7.97 -5.58
CA PHE A 79 -6.35 -7.46 -5.10
C PHE A 79 -7.45 -7.44 -6.18
N SER A 80 -7.46 -8.46 -7.05
CA SER A 80 -8.31 -8.52 -8.24
C SER A 80 -9.81 -8.60 -7.93
N LYS A 81 -10.18 -9.22 -6.80
CA LYS A 81 -11.59 -9.34 -6.35
C LYS A 81 -12.16 -8.00 -5.91
N SER A 82 -11.31 -7.10 -5.40
CA SER A 82 -11.70 -5.79 -4.87
C SER A 82 -11.93 -4.73 -5.95
N ILE A 83 -11.37 -4.92 -7.15
CA ILE A 83 -11.39 -3.91 -8.22
C ILE A 83 -12.83 -3.53 -8.61
N ILE A 84 -13.68 -4.50 -8.89
CA ILE A 84 -15.05 -4.25 -9.35
C ILE A 84 -15.92 -3.60 -8.28
N PRO A 85 -15.94 -4.09 -7.01
CA PRO A 85 -16.64 -3.41 -5.93
C PRO A 85 -16.18 -1.96 -5.72
N LEU A 86 -14.89 -1.69 -5.72
CA LEU A 86 -14.34 -0.33 -5.60
C LEU A 86 -14.76 0.57 -6.77
N MET A 87 -14.77 0.05 -8.01
CA MET A 87 -15.25 0.79 -9.18
C MET A 87 -16.75 1.13 -9.09
N ARG A 88 -17.57 0.25 -8.52
CA ARG A 88 -19.00 0.53 -8.28
C ARG A 88 -19.15 1.68 -7.29
N ILE A 89 -18.46 1.61 -6.14
CA ILE A 89 -18.47 2.69 -5.14
C ILE A 89 -18.02 4.01 -5.76
N LEU A 90 -16.94 4.01 -6.55
CA LEU A 90 -16.41 5.22 -7.18
C LEU A 90 -17.44 5.89 -8.12
N LYS A 91 -18.20 5.10 -8.87
CA LYS A 91 -19.17 5.59 -9.87
C LYS A 91 -20.55 5.92 -9.31
N ASP A 92 -20.90 5.40 -8.15
CA ASP A 92 -22.23 5.57 -7.58
C ASP A 92 -22.38 6.96 -6.96
N GLU A 93 -23.15 7.82 -7.60
CA GLU A 93 -23.40 9.20 -7.18
C GLU A 93 -24.23 9.29 -5.89
N SER A 94 -24.96 8.24 -5.51
CA SER A 94 -25.70 8.18 -4.26
C SER A 94 -24.79 8.02 -3.04
N ILE A 95 -23.56 7.53 -3.24
CA ILE A 95 -22.56 7.32 -2.19
C ILE A 95 -21.86 8.64 -1.86
N ASN A 96 -21.64 8.86 -0.55
CA ASN A 96 -20.92 10.02 -0.06
C ASN A 96 -19.58 10.22 -0.77
N VAL A 97 -19.30 11.44 -1.21
CA VAL A 97 -18.09 11.78 -1.97
C VAL A 97 -16.80 11.38 -1.29
N ARG A 98 -16.73 11.41 0.06
CA ARG A 98 -15.54 10.96 0.79
C ARG A 98 -15.28 9.46 0.64
N VAL A 99 -16.34 8.64 0.63
CA VAL A 99 -16.22 7.18 0.41
C VAL A 99 -15.75 6.92 -1.03
N ARG A 100 -16.30 7.64 -2.00
CA ARG A 100 -15.88 7.60 -3.41
C ARG A 100 -14.41 8.00 -3.57
N GLN A 101 -13.93 9.02 -2.83
CA GLN A 101 -12.53 9.42 -2.82
C GLN A 101 -11.60 8.33 -2.27
N ILE A 102 -12.00 7.65 -1.18
CA ILE A 102 -11.23 6.54 -0.61
C ILE A 102 -11.17 5.37 -1.61
N ALA A 103 -12.28 5.06 -2.29
CA ALA A 103 -12.32 4.04 -3.33
C ALA A 103 -11.38 4.38 -4.52
N ALA A 104 -11.32 5.67 -4.95
CA ALA A 104 -10.38 6.12 -5.97
C ALA A 104 -8.92 5.91 -5.55
N LEU A 105 -8.59 6.26 -4.30
CA LEU A 105 -7.24 6.05 -3.75
C LEU A 105 -6.87 4.57 -3.67
N ALA A 106 -7.80 3.71 -3.25
CA ALA A 106 -7.58 2.26 -3.22
C ALA A 106 -7.36 1.67 -4.62
N LEU A 107 -8.15 2.08 -5.61
CA LEU A 107 -7.97 1.67 -7.02
C LEU A 107 -6.62 2.12 -7.58
N HIS A 108 -6.20 3.33 -7.25
CA HIS A 108 -4.90 3.86 -7.66
C HIS A 108 -3.75 3.04 -7.07
N GLU A 109 -3.81 2.71 -5.78
CA GLU A 109 -2.79 1.88 -5.10
C GLU A 109 -2.72 0.47 -5.67
N ILE A 110 -3.88 -0.15 -5.98
CA ILE A 110 -3.93 -1.47 -6.64
C ILE A 110 -3.22 -1.43 -8.00
N GLY A 111 -3.33 -0.34 -8.74
CA GLY A 111 -2.61 -0.14 -10.01
C GLY A 111 -3.14 -0.98 -11.17
N SER A 112 -4.41 -1.34 -11.16
CA SER A 112 -5.01 -2.11 -12.26
C SER A 112 -5.46 -1.21 -13.41
N GLY A 113 -5.29 -1.67 -14.66
CA GLY A 113 -5.73 -0.89 -15.82
C GLY A 113 -7.25 -0.58 -15.83
N ARG A 114 -8.08 -1.46 -15.23
CA ARG A 114 -9.52 -1.20 -15.05
C ARG A 114 -9.78 -0.10 -14.03
N GLY A 115 -9.03 -0.11 -12.92
CA GLY A 115 -9.08 0.93 -11.89
C GLY A 115 -8.62 2.27 -12.45
N ASP A 116 -7.51 2.31 -13.15
CA ASP A 116 -6.98 3.51 -13.81
C ASP A 116 -8.01 4.12 -14.78
N TYR A 117 -8.63 3.30 -15.63
CA TYR A 117 -9.69 3.75 -16.53
C TYR A 117 -10.90 4.35 -15.78
N ALA A 118 -11.32 3.75 -14.66
CA ALA A 118 -12.41 4.29 -13.87
C ALA A 118 -12.04 5.65 -13.25
N ILE A 119 -10.80 5.81 -12.75
CA ILE A 119 -10.28 7.06 -12.22
C ILE A 119 -10.22 8.14 -13.32
N GLU A 120 -9.71 7.81 -14.51
CA GLU A 120 -9.64 8.73 -15.66
C GLU A 120 -11.04 9.22 -16.07
N ARG A 121 -12.02 8.32 -16.07
CA ARG A 121 -13.42 8.67 -16.37
C ARG A 121 -14.00 9.64 -15.34
N GLU A 122 -13.80 9.41 -14.05
CA GLU A 122 -14.27 10.34 -13.00
C GLU A 122 -13.52 11.68 -13.03
N ALA A 123 -12.25 11.67 -13.45
CA ALA A 123 -11.47 12.90 -13.67
C ALA A 123 -12.06 13.80 -14.78
N GLN A 124 -12.77 13.23 -15.75
CA GLN A 124 -13.38 13.95 -16.86
C GLN A 124 -14.83 14.31 -16.59
N PHE A 125 -15.62 13.40 -16.04
CA PHE A 125 -17.08 13.47 -16.06
C PHE A 125 -17.73 13.59 -14.68
N SER A 126 -16.99 13.47 -13.56
CA SER A 126 -17.59 13.58 -12.23
C SER A 126 -18.18 14.97 -12.00
N ASP A 127 -19.42 15.05 -11.50
CA ASP A 127 -20.08 16.31 -11.12
C ASP A 127 -19.50 16.92 -9.85
N HIS A 128 -18.93 16.08 -8.96
CA HIS A 128 -18.27 16.53 -7.75
C HIS A 128 -16.87 17.10 -8.02
N GLN A 129 -16.72 18.41 -7.90
CA GLN A 129 -15.44 19.10 -8.14
C GLN A 129 -14.27 18.49 -7.35
N GLN A 130 -14.46 18.19 -6.06
CA GLN A 130 -13.39 17.62 -5.22
C GLN A 130 -12.97 16.24 -5.70
N LEU A 131 -13.92 15.36 -6.07
CA LEU A 131 -13.63 14.05 -6.61
C LEU A 131 -12.92 14.15 -7.96
N ARG A 132 -13.40 15.01 -8.85
CA ARG A 132 -12.80 15.27 -10.15
C ARG A 132 -11.35 15.75 -10.05
N HIS A 133 -11.05 16.65 -9.11
CA HIS A 133 -9.69 17.12 -8.87
C HIS A 133 -8.78 16.01 -8.35
N LEU A 134 -9.25 15.21 -7.39
CA LEU A 134 -8.51 14.07 -6.88
C LEU A 134 -8.20 13.07 -8.00
N CYS A 135 -9.22 12.63 -8.74
CA CYS A 135 -9.05 11.66 -9.82
C CYS A 135 -8.11 12.17 -10.92
N ARG A 136 -8.15 13.48 -11.24
CA ARG A 136 -7.21 14.09 -12.18
C ARG A 136 -5.77 14.07 -11.67
N SER A 137 -5.56 14.32 -10.39
CA SER A 137 -4.23 14.21 -9.77
C SER A 137 -3.68 12.79 -9.85
N LEU A 138 -4.50 11.79 -9.49
CA LEU A 138 -4.12 10.37 -9.55
C LEU A 138 -3.82 9.90 -10.98
N ALA A 139 -4.65 10.29 -11.95
CA ALA A 139 -4.42 9.96 -13.35
C ALA A 139 -3.09 10.55 -13.87
N ASN A 140 -2.79 11.80 -13.52
CA ASN A 140 -1.53 12.46 -13.90
C ASN A 140 -0.31 11.79 -13.24
N GLU A 141 -0.43 11.35 -11.98
CA GLU A 141 0.62 10.62 -11.27
C GLU A 141 0.92 9.29 -11.98
N ARG A 142 -0.11 8.54 -12.35
CA ARG A 142 0.03 7.29 -13.09
C ARG A 142 0.73 7.47 -14.46
N VAL A 143 0.42 8.56 -15.16
CA VAL A 143 1.10 8.89 -16.43
C VAL A 143 2.58 9.16 -16.20
N ARG A 144 2.93 9.90 -15.15
CA ARG A 144 4.34 10.20 -14.80
C ARG A 144 5.11 8.92 -14.46
N GLU A 145 4.51 8.02 -13.68
CA GLU A 145 5.12 6.72 -13.32
C GLU A 145 5.41 5.89 -14.58
N ARG A 146 4.43 5.77 -15.49
CA ARG A 146 4.61 5.03 -16.75
C ARG A 146 5.72 5.64 -17.64
N LEU A 147 5.82 6.97 -17.70
CA LEU A 147 6.88 7.64 -18.44
C LEU A 147 8.25 7.44 -17.82
N ALA A 148 8.35 7.47 -16.49
CA ALA A 148 9.60 7.22 -15.78
C ALA A 148 10.13 5.81 -16.02
N LEU A 149 9.26 4.79 -15.95
CA LEU A 149 9.61 3.41 -16.27
C LEU A 149 10.11 3.25 -17.71
N LYS A 150 9.41 3.83 -18.67
CA LYS A 150 9.78 3.77 -20.09
C LYS A 150 11.13 4.45 -20.37
N ASN A 151 11.43 5.54 -19.71
CA ASN A 151 12.72 6.23 -19.86
C ASN A 151 13.87 5.44 -19.21
N GLY A 152 13.62 4.74 -18.11
CA GLY A 152 14.60 3.84 -17.48
C GLY A 152 14.99 2.68 -18.41
N GLU A 153 14.02 2.00 -19.01
CA GLU A 153 14.26 0.90 -19.95
C GLU A 153 15.09 1.34 -21.19
N ASN A 154 14.83 2.54 -21.69
CA ASN A 154 15.59 3.07 -22.85
C ASN A 154 17.05 3.39 -22.49
N SER A 155 17.34 3.81 -21.26
CA SER A 155 18.71 4.10 -20.81
C SER A 155 19.54 2.83 -20.69
N ASP A 156 18.95 1.75 -20.18
CA ASP A 156 19.64 0.46 -20.01
C ASP A 156 19.94 -0.21 -21.37
N THR A 157 19.02 -0.08 -22.35
CA THR A 157 19.24 -0.61 -23.70
C THR A 157 20.33 0.14 -24.47
N LEU A 158 20.48 1.44 -24.27
CA LEU A 158 21.56 2.23 -24.88
C LEU A 158 22.93 1.85 -24.28
N ALA A 159 23.02 1.67 -22.97
CA ALA A 159 24.26 1.28 -22.29
C ALA A 159 24.76 -0.11 -22.74
N LEU A 160 23.86 -1.05 -23.01
CA LEU A 160 24.20 -2.38 -23.53
C LEU A 160 24.65 -2.37 -25.00
N THR A 161 24.22 -1.38 -25.77
CA THR A 161 24.59 -1.26 -27.20
C THR A 161 25.98 -0.62 -27.37
N GLU A 162 26.38 0.27 -26.45
CA GLU A 162 27.71 0.90 -26.48
C GLU A 162 28.83 -0.01 -25.94
N ALA A 163 28.50 -1.05 -25.19
CA ALA A 163 29.45 -2.00 -24.58
C ALA A 163 29.83 -3.17 -25.53
N ARG A 164 29.38 -3.18 -26.79
CA ARG A 164 29.62 -4.26 -27.76
C ARG A 164 30.46 -3.78 -28.95
#